data_1c8121f958ebcb5d9e0f963d19b2c277
#
_entry.id   1c8121f958ebcb5d9e0f963d19b2c277
#
_cell.length_a   1.000
_cell.length_b   1.000
_cell.length_c   1.000
_cell.angle_alpha   90.00
_cell.angle_beta   90.00
_cell.angle_gamma   90.00
#
_symmetry.space_group_name_H-M   'P 1'
#
loop_
_entity.id
_entity.type
_entity.pdbx_description
1 polymer ?
#
loop_
_entity_poly.entity_id
_entity_poly.type
_entity_poly.pdbx_seq_one_letter_code
_entity_poly.pdbx_strand_id
1 'polypeptide(L)'
;LLQAPRGLSERANYHELCRLLARLKANYQLSELVQADCYAEWLDAVAKFTIESFFHWQWATNSVHYLLSLWSRLVASMPYLKGDAPSRLEEYVPQVIRAFISSRMELVRALLVSDDSAELDDPLDDEEQLSEQLETVPSLCRFQLESLSTYVLTLFEPCAALYQQLLARPAAERTSRELQLRLAQSEGELAWLVYLIGTVLGSHLTPSCNSETHQLIDGELACVVLQLIPLIDAPETVQERRLEKSNAHLQLALVYFLQQFRKVYIGDQATASSKGPCPASSQSLAPGPSKECRPCESSSQPAANRMRAAITPRG
;
A
#
# COMPACT_ATOMS: atom_id res chain seq x y z
N LEU A 1 -8.34 -12.13 27.96
CA LEU A 1 -6.97 -11.69 27.64
C LEU A 1 -6.97 -10.25 27.15
N LEU A 2 -7.72 -9.90 26.11
CA LEU A 2 -7.77 -8.54 25.54
C LEU A 2 -8.29 -7.47 26.52
N GLN A 3 -9.14 -7.84 27.48
CA GLN A 3 -9.67 -6.94 28.51
C GLN A 3 -8.83 -6.86 29.79
N ALA A 4 -7.89 -7.78 29.98
CA ALA A 4 -7.03 -7.85 31.16
C ALA A 4 -5.57 -8.14 30.75
N PRO A 5 -4.80 -7.10 30.40
CA PRO A 5 -3.52 -7.24 29.70
C PRO A 5 -2.35 -7.77 30.53
N ARG A 6 -2.56 -8.20 31.78
CA ARG A 6 -1.47 -8.62 32.68
C ARG A 6 -0.53 -9.68 32.11
N GLY A 7 -1.02 -10.55 31.20
CA GLY A 7 -0.18 -11.55 30.53
C GLY A 7 0.43 -11.06 29.21
N LEU A 8 0.00 -9.91 28.69
CA LEU A 8 0.44 -9.36 27.40
C LEU A 8 1.61 -8.37 27.53
N SER A 9 2.01 -8.03 28.74
CA SER A 9 3.24 -7.27 29.00
C SER A 9 4.51 -8.07 28.70
N GLU A 10 4.40 -9.40 28.56
CA GLU A 10 5.48 -10.27 28.13
C GLU A 10 5.44 -10.42 26.61
N ARG A 11 6.54 -10.06 25.92
CA ARG A 11 6.66 -10.04 24.46
C ARG A 11 6.27 -11.37 23.81
N ALA A 12 6.70 -12.49 24.42
CA ALA A 12 6.39 -13.83 23.89
C ALA A 12 4.89 -14.14 23.90
N ASN A 13 4.20 -13.82 24.99
CA ASN A 13 2.76 -14.04 25.14
C ASN A 13 1.96 -13.15 24.16
N TYR A 14 2.41 -11.91 23.96
CA TYR A 14 1.81 -11.00 23.00
C TYR A 14 1.95 -11.53 21.58
N HIS A 15 3.14 -11.94 21.17
CA HIS A 15 3.42 -12.51 19.87
C HIS A 15 2.54 -13.75 19.60
N GLU A 16 2.46 -14.68 20.56
CA GLU A 16 1.62 -15.87 20.40
C GLU A 16 0.11 -15.53 20.34
N LEU A 17 -0.35 -14.49 21.05
CA LEU A 17 -1.74 -14.03 20.90
C LEU A 17 -2.01 -13.48 19.48
N CYS A 18 -1.13 -12.66 18.93
CA CYS A 18 -1.27 -12.15 17.57
C CYS A 18 -1.32 -13.30 16.54
N ARG A 19 -0.44 -14.29 16.70
CA ARG A 19 -0.38 -15.49 15.87
C ARG A 19 -1.65 -16.35 16.01
N LEU A 20 -2.18 -16.48 17.22
CA LEU A 20 -3.42 -17.20 17.48
C LEU A 20 -4.62 -16.51 16.83
N LEU A 21 -4.72 -15.18 16.90
CA LEU A 21 -5.78 -14.39 16.26
C LEU A 21 -5.76 -14.59 14.73
N ALA A 22 -4.57 -14.53 14.10
CA ALA A 22 -4.43 -14.78 12.68
C ALA A 22 -4.87 -16.21 12.30
N ARG A 23 -4.52 -17.22 13.10
CA ARG A 23 -4.91 -18.61 12.92
C ARG A 23 -6.41 -18.85 13.13
N LEU A 24 -7.04 -18.12 14.05
CA LEU A 24 -8.47 -18.24 14.29
C LEU A 24 -9.24 -18.00 13.00
N LYS A 25 -8.93 -16.92 12.27
CA LYS A 25 -9.58 -16.64 10.98
C LYS A 25 -9.18 -17.63 9.88
N ALA A 26 -8.02 -18.27 9.96
CA ALA A 26 -7.65 -19.33 9.02
C ALA A 26 -8.49 -20.60 9.18
N ASN A 27 -8.94 -20.88 10.40
CA ASN A 27 -9.67 -22.10 10.76
C ASN A 27 -11.19 -21.95 10.74
N TYR A 28 -11.71 -20.73 10.94
CA TYR A 28 -13.14 -20.46 10.98
C TYR A 28 -13.57 -19.52 9.84
N GLN A 29 -14.70 -19.80 9.23
CA GLN A 29 -15.27 -18.93 8.21
C GLN A 29 -15.88 -17.68 8.86
N LEU A 30 -15.93 -16.57 8.11
CA LEU A 30 -16.57 -15.34 8.61
C LEU A 30 -18.05 -15.58 8.96
N SER A 31 -18.75 -16.38 8.16
CA SER A 31 -20.16 -16.75 8.37
C SER A 31 -20.38 -17.49 9.70
N GLU A 32 -19.40 -18.24 10.19
CA GLU A 32 -19.45 -18.90 11.49
C GLU A 32 -19.17 -17.93 12.63
N LEU A 33 -18.18 -17.05 12.44
CA LEU A 33 -17.80 -16.05 13.43
C LEU A 33 -18.93 -15.06 13.70
N VAL A 34 -19.60 -14.57 12.64
CA VAL A 34 -20.70 -13.59 12.77
C VAL A 34 -21.92 -14.16 13.50
N GLN A 35 -22.10 -15.48 13.49
CA GLN A 35 -23.20 -16.17 14.21
C GLN A 35 -22.93 -16.33 15.71
N ALA A 36 -21.68 -16.12 16.16
CA ALA A 36 -21.37 -16.22 17.57
C ALA A 36 -21.93 -15.03 18.34
N ASP A 37 -22.63 -15.28 19.46
CA ASP A 37 -23.25 -14.22 20.29
C ASP A 37 -22.25 -13.14 20.73
N CYS A 38 -20.98 -13.50 20.92
CA CYS A 38 -19.92 -12.60 21.35
C CYS A 38 -19.16 -11.93 20.18
N TYR A 39 -19.59 -12.10 18.92
CA TYR A 39 -18.85 -11.62 17.76
C TYR A 39 -18.62 -10.10 17.78
N ALA A 40 -19.65 -9.34 18.10
CA ALA A 40 -19.55 -7.87 18.11
C ALA A 40 -18.56 -7.36 19.17
N GLU A 41 -18.60 -7.95 20.37
CA GLU A 41 -17.68 -7.61 21.47
C GLU A 41 -16.24 -8.07 21.17
N TRP A 42 -16.11 -9.25 20.56
CA TRP A 42 -14.83 -9.78 20.14
C TRP A 42 -14.19 -8.90 19.05
N LEU A 43 -14.97 -8.48 18.04
CA LEU A 43 -14.46 -7.64 16.95
C LEU A 43 -14.01 -6.27 17.47
N ASP A 44 -14.79 -5.64 18.35
CA ASP A 44 -14.43 -4.37 19.01
C ASP A 44 -13.14 -4.50 19.81
N ALA A 45 -13.01 -5.54 20.62
CA ALA A 45 -11.82 -5.79 21.42
C ALA A 45 -10.58 -6.06 20.55
N VAL A 46 -10.73 -6.82 19.46
CA VAL A 46 -9.65 -7.10 18.51
C VAL A 46 -9.24 -5.84 17.74
N ALA A 47 -10.20 -4.99 17.35
CA ALA A 47 -9.90 -3.73 16.68
C ALA A 47 -9.08 -2.78 17.57
N LYS A 48 -9.53 -2.58 18.82
CA LYS A 48 -8.79 -1.77 19.80
C LYS A 48 -7.39 -2.32 20.05
N PHE A 49 -7.27 -3.62 20.28
CA PHE A 49 -5.99 -4.28 20.47
C PHE A 49 -5.07 -4.10 19.26
N THR A 50 -5.60 -4.25 18.04
CA THR A 50 -4.82 -4.05 16.82
C THR A 50 -4.32 -2.62 16.68
N ILE A 51 -5.21 -1.64 16.87
CA ILE A 51 -4.87 -0.22 16.78
C ILE A 51 -3.79 0.15 17.79
N GLU A 52 -3.95 -0.24 19.06
CA GLU A 52 -2.95 0.01 20.10
C GLU A 52 -1.60 -0.67 19.77
N SER A 53 -1.65 -1.89 19.23
CA SER A 53 -0.46 -2.66 18.89
C SER A 53 0.41 -1.97 17.84
N PHE A 54 -0.18 -1.23 16.90
CA PHE A 54 0.57 -0.53 15.85
C PHE A 54 1.50 0.56 16.39
N PHE A 55 1.24 1.08 17.59
CA PHE A 55 2.04 2.12 18.23
C PHE A 55 3.06 1.56 19.25
N HIS A 56 3.11 0.25 19.46
CA HIS A 56 4.11 -0.40 20.31
C HIS A 56 5.32 -0.88 19.50
N TRP A 57 6.05 0.03 18.87
CA TRP A 57 7.13 -0.27 17.93
C TRP A 57 8.29 -1.07 18.53
N GLN A 58 8.63 -0.85 19.82
CA GLN A 58 9.77 -1.50 20.47
C GLN A 58 9.66 -3.03 20.54
N TRP A 59 8.44 -3.59 20.51
CA TRP A 59 8.24 -5.03 20.71
C TRP A 59 7.14 -5.65 19.85
N ALA A 60 6.30 -4.86 19.18
CA ALA A 60 5.22 -5.35 18.34
C ALA A 60 5.63 -5.59 16.88
N THR A 61 6.80 -5.11 16.45
CA THR A 61 7.24 -5.10 15.04
C THR A 61 7.07 -6.45 14.37
N ASN A 62 7.55 -7.54 15.00
CA ASN A 62 7.44 -8.91 14.49
C ASN A 62 6.04 -9.53 14.61
N SER A 63 5.05 -8.79 15.08
CA SER A 63 3.68 -9.29 15.29
C SER A 63 2.63 -8.55 14.47
N VAL A 64 2.98 -7.38 13.93
CA VAL A 64 2.07 -6.52 13.15
C VAL A 64 1.51 -7.25 11.94
N HIS A 65 2.33 -8.03 11.22
CA HIS A 65 1.90 -8.78 10.05
C HIS A 65 0.81 -9.82 10.35
N TYR A 66 0.81 -10.43 11.55
CA TYR A 66 -0.29 -11.34 11.95
C TYR A 66 -1.61 -10.60 12.10
N LEU A 67 -1.59 -9.40 12.70
CA LEU A 67 -2.78 -8.58 12.87
C LEU A 67 -3.31 -8.08 11.52
N LEU A 68 -2.44 -7.59 10.66
CA LEU A 68 -2.80 -7.20 9.30
C LEU A 68 -3.36 -8.40 8.50
N SER A 69 -2.75 -9.58 8.62
CA SER A 69 -3.22 -10.81 7.99
C SER A 69 -4.61 -11.23 8.50
N LEU A 70 -4.89 -11.08 9.80
CA LEU A 70 -6.22 -11.31 10.35
C LEU A 70 -7.27 -10.45 9.65
N TRP A 71 -7.07 -9.13 9.62
CA TRP A 71 -8.01 -8.18 9.02
C TRP A 71 -8.16 -8.38 7.52
N SER A 72 -7.06 -8.63 6.79
CA SER A 72 -7.08 -8.95 5.36
C SER A 72 -7.93 -10.18 5.07
N ARG A 73 -7.80 -11.24 5.86
CA ARG A 73 -8.61 -12.47 5.70
C ARG A 73 -10.07 -12.28 6.07
N LEU A 74 -10.39 -11.41 7.03
CA LEU A 74 -11.77 -11.04 7.35
C LEU A 74 -12.41 -10.34 6.14
N VAL A 75 -11.74 -9.35 5.58
CA VAL A 75 -12.19 -8.60 4.39
C VAL A 75 -12.34 -9.53 3.18
N ALA A 76 -11.36 -10.37 2.89
CA ALA A 76 -11.40 -11.32 1.78
C ALA A 76 -12.54 -12.33 1.88
N SER A 77 -13.12 -12.52 3.07
CA SER A 77 -14.25 -13.42 3.29
C SER A 77 -15.62 -12.76 3.12
N MET A 78 -15.67 -11.42 2.99
CA MET A 78 -16.93 -10.67 2.86
C MET A 78 -17.79 -11.13 1.67
N PRO A 79 -17.25 -11.39 0.46
CA PRO A 79 -18.07 -11.83 -0.67
C PRO A 79 -18.76 -13.19 -0.45
N TYR A 80 -18.28 -13.97 0.51
CA TYR A 80 -18.84 -15.29 0.83
C TYR A 80 -19.82 -15.27 2.01
N LEU A 81 -20.02 -14.09 2.63
CA LEU A 81 -20.98 -13.92 3.71
C LEU A 81 -22.41 -13.96 3.13
N LYS A 82 -23.20 -14.94 3.55
CA LYS A 82 -24.58 -15.10 3.13
C LYS A 82 -25.53 -14.48 4.15
N GLY A 83 -26.52 -13.74 3.65
CA GLY A 83 -27.59 -13.15 4.48
C GLY A 83 -27.27 -11.74 4.98
N ASP A 84 -28.20 -11.17 5.74
CA ASP A 84 -28.14 -9.80 6.25
C ASP A 84 -27.37 -9.67 7.59
N ALA A 85 -26.54 -10.67 7.93
CA ALA A 85 -25.78 -10.63 9.18
C ALA A 85 -24.72 -9.52 9.09
N PRO A 86 -24.75 -8.51 9.99
CA PRO A 86 -23.84 -7.39 9.95
C PRO A 86 -22.42 -7.84 10.29
N SER A 87 -21.52 -7.78 9.31
CA SER A 87 -20.10 -8.10 9.55
C SER A 87 -19.40 -7.05 10.42
N ARG A 88 -19.90 -5.82 10.42
CA ARG A 88 -19.32 -4.62 11.05
C ARG A 88 -17.88 -4.30 10.58
N LEU A 89 -17.39 -4.95 9.55
CA LEU A 89 -16.04 -4.70 9.02
C LEU A 89 -15.94 -3.32 8.40
N GLU A 90 -17.04 -2.80 7.84
CA GLU A 90 -17.15 -1.44 7.29
C GLU A 90 -16.87 -0.35 8.34
N GLU A 91 -17.13 -0.66 9.61
CA GLU A 91 -16.88 0.24 10.74
C GLU A 91 -15.42 0.20 11.19
N TYR A 92 -14.82 -0.99 11.30
CA TYR A 92 -13.51 -1.15 11.93
C TYR A 92 -12.33 -1.14 10.96
N VAL A 93 -12.47 -1.68 9.74
CA VAL A 93 -11.35 -1.76 8.78
C VAL A 93 -10.76 -0.40 8.45
N PRO A 94 -11.58 0.66 8.19
CA PRO A 94 -11.03 2.00 7.96
C PRO A 94 -10.26 2.56 9.16
N GLN A 95 -10.69 2.25 10.38
CA GLN A 95 -9.99 2.69 11.60
C GLN A 95 -8.64 1.98 11.73
N VAL A 96 -8.61 0.67 11.50
CA VAL A 96 -7.41 -0.16 11.56
C VAL A 96 -6.36 0.31 10.54
N ILE A 97 -6.76 0.50 9.27
CA ILE A 97 -5.79 0.90 8.24
C ILE A 97 -5.30 2.33 8.43
N ARG A 98 -6.17 3.26 8.86
CA ARG A 98 -5.74 4.63 9.21
C ARG A 98 -4.77 4.64 10.38
N ALA A 99 -5.03 3.84 11.42
CA ALA A 99 -4.13 3.70 12.55
C ALA A 99 -2.77 3.10 12.14
N PHE A 100 -2.78 2.11 11.24
CA PHE A 100 -1.53 1.57 10.67
C PHE A 100 -0.72 2.67 9.98
N ILE A 101 -1.34 3.44 9.08
CA ILE A 101 -0.66 4.53 8.36
C ILE A 101 -0.16 5.59 9.35
N SER A 102 -0.99 6.05 10.28
CA SER A 102 -0.57 7.03 11.31
C SER A 102 0.61 6.53 12.11
N SER A 103 0.60 5.26 12.52
CA SER A 103 1.69 4.68 13.31
C SER A 103 3.02 4.65 12.54
N ARG A 104 2.98 4.47 11.20
CA ARG A 104 4.21 4.54 10.38
C ARG A 104 4.74 5.98 10.29
N MET A 105 3.85 6.97 10.18
CA MET A 105 4.26 8.39 10.23
C MET A 105 4.85 8.76 11.58
N GLU A 106 4.26 8.30 12.69
CA GLU A 106 4.79 8.55 14.03
C GLU A 106 6.10 7.81 14.29
N LEU A 107 6.27 6.58 13.78
CA LEU A 107 7.52 5.83 13.87
C LEU A 107 8.68 6.61 13.24
N VAL A 108 8.48 7.18 12.04
CA VAL A 108 9.52 8.01 11.38
C VAL A 108 9.94 9.16 12.30
N ARG A 109 8.99 9.82 12.96
CA ARG A 109 9.29 10.90 13.91
C ARG A 109 10.03 10.40 15.14
N ALA A 110 9.62 9.27 15.68
CA ALA A 110 10.24 8.65 16.85
C ALA A 110 11.70 8.26 16.59
N LEU A 111 11.99 7.66 15.43
CA LEU A 111 13.34 7.28 14.99
C LEU A 111 14.30 8.47 14.92
N LEU A 112 13.79 9.65 14.52
CA LEU A 112 14.63 10.86 14.40
C LEU A 112 14.87 11.58 15.72
N VAL A 113 14.02 11.38 16.72
CA VAL A 113 14.11 12.06 18.04
C VAL A 113 14.86 11.22 19.06
N SER A 114 14.81 9.87 18.95
CA SER A 114 15.50 9.02 19.91
C SER A 114 17.01 9.05 19.69
N ASP A 115 17.76 9.51 20.73
CA ASP A 115 19.23 9.37 20.79
C ASP A 115 19.65 7.87 20.89
N ASP A 116 18.73 6.99 21.32
CA ASP A 116 18.89 5.54 21.42
C ASP A 116 18.17 4.83 20.25
N SER A 117 18.52 5.20 19.02
CA SER A 117 18.01 4.56 17.79
C SER A 117 18.32 3.05 17.73
N ALA A 118 19.15 2.54 18.64
CA ALA A 118 19.46 1.11 18.75
C ALA A 118 18.30 0.24 19.30
N GLU A 119 17.25 0.84 19.87
CA GLU A 119 16.10 0.10 20.40
C GLU A 119 14.90 0.05 19.46
N LEU A 120 14.87 0.87 18.39
CA LEU A 120 13.77 0.90 17.43
C LEU A 120 14.23 0.40 16.08
N ASP A 121 13.65 -0.71 15.63
CA ASP A 121 13.86 -1.22 14.28
C ASP A 121 13.05 -0.39 13.28
N ASP A 122 13.71 0.12 12.21
CA ASP A 122 13.01 0.75 11.10
C ASP A 122 12.65 -0.32 10.06
N PRO A 123 11.35 -0.58 9.83
CA PRO A 123 10.93 -1.54 8.80
C PRO A 123 11.35 -1.15 7.38
N LEU A 124 11.72 0.11 7.13
CA LEU A 124 12.24 0.55 5.83
C LEU A 124 13.67 0.04 5.57
N ASP A 125 14.41 -0.33 6.63
CA ASP A 125 15.75 -0.94 6.53
C ASP A 125 15.68 -2.47 6.34
N ASP A 126 14.53 -3.10 6.56
CA ASP A 126 14.31 -4.55 6.46
C ASP A 126 13.31 -4.88 5.35
N GLU A 127 13.81 -5.32 4.20
CA GLU A 127 12.98 -5.63 3.02
C GLU A 127 11.97 -6.76 3.30
N GLU A 128 12.34 -7.75 4.14
CA GLU A 128 11.45 -8.87 4.49
C GLU A 128 10.27 -8.38 5.35
N GLN A 129 10.54 -7.63 6.40
CA GLN A 129 9.52 -7.04 7.25
C GLN A 129 8.60 -6.07 6.49
N LEU A 130 9.19 -5.22 5.64
CA LEU A 130 8.43 -4.29 4.82
C LEU A 130 7.50 -5.04 3.86
N SER A 131 8.02 -6.06 3.17
CA SER A 131 7.25 -6.90 2.26
C SER A 131 6.09 -7.61 2.96
N GLU A 132 6.33 -8.22 4.12
CA GLU A 132 5.30 -8.88 4.93
C GLU A 132 4.18 -7.93 5.35
N GLN A 133 4.53 -6.71 5.75
CA GLN A 133 3.55 -5.68 6.13
C GLN A 133 2.75 -5.21 4.91
N LEU A 134 3.40 -4.99 3.77
CA LEU A 134 2.76 -4.49 2.57
C LEU A 134 1.92 -5.53 1.82
N GLU A 135 2.17 -6.83 1.99
CA GLU A 135 1.44 -7.90 1.28
C GLU A 135 -0.07 -7.88 1.56
N THR A 136 -0.47 -7.60 2.78
CA THR A 136 -1.87 -7.64 3.22
C THR A 136 -2.61 -6.29 3.13
N VAL A 137 -1.88 -5.19 3.07
CA VAL A 137 -2.40 -3.82 3.03
C VAL A 137 -3.34 -3.55 1.86
N PRO A 138 -3.10 -4.04 0.62
CA PRO A 138 -3.97 -3.76 -0.51
C PRO A 138 -5.42 -4.15 -0.30
N SER A 139 -5.67 -5.31 0.29
CA SER A 139 -7.03 -5.81 0.54
C SER A 139 -7.80 -4.91 1.52
N LEU A 140 -7.10 -4.38 2.52
CA LEU A 140 -7.67 -3.44 3.50
C LEU A 140 -7.93 -2.07 2.87
N CYS A 141 -7.00 -1.59 2.05
CA CYS A 141 -7.12 -0.31 1.35
C CYS A 141 -8.26 -0.32 0.32
N ARG A 142 -8.37 -1.41 -0.45
CA ARG A 142 -9.39 -1.56 -1.49
C ARG A 142 -10.80 -1.73 -0.92
N PHE A 143 -10.94 -2.14 0.32
CA PHE A 143 -12.23 -2.34 0.97
C PHE A 143 -13.08 -1.05 1.06
N GLN A 144 -12.45 0.10 1.28
CA GLN A 144 -13.07 1.43 1.24
C GLN A 144 -12.11 2.44 0.58
N LEU A 145 -11.80 2.21 -0.68
CA LEU A 145 -10.76 2.93 -1.41
C LEU A 145 -10.97 4.45 -1.44
N GLU A 146 -12.20 4.94 -1.65
CA GLU A 146 -12.52 6.37 -1.73
C GLU A 146 -12.17 7.11 -0.42
N SER A 147 -12.60 6.53 0.72
CA SER A 147 -12.33 7.12 2.03
C SER A 147 -10.85 7.08 2.39
N LEU A 148 -10.17 6.01 1.98
CA LEU A 148 -8.76 5.85 2.26
C LEU A 148 -7.88 6.73 1.37
N SER A 149 -8.17 6.80 0.07
CA SER A 149 -7.41 7.65 -0.85
C SER A 149 -7.45 9.11 -0.42
N THR A 150 -8.63 9.61 -0.04
CA THR A 150 -8.76 10.95 0.54
C THR A 150 -7.87 11.11 1.76
N TYR A 151 -7.84 10.14 2.67
CA TYR A 151 -7.00 10.19 3.87
C TYR A 151 -5.51 10.20 3.50
N VAL A 152 -5.07 9.34 2.59
CA VAL A 152 -3.67 9.29 2.12
C VAL A 152 -3.26 10.61 1.49
N LEU A 153 -4.12 11.22 0.65
CA LEU A 153 -3.85 12.52 0.04
C LEU A 153 -3.72 13.63 1.07
N THR A 154 -4.57 13.64 2.13
CA THR A 154 -4.45 14.63 3.22
C THR A 154 -3.13 14.57 3.97
N LEU A 155 -2.44 13.41 3.97
CA LEU A 155 -1.11 13.25 4.53
C LEU A 155 -0.01 13.57 3.49
N PHE A 156 -0.21 13.12 2.27
CA PHE A 156 0.79 13.21 1.20
C PHE A 156 1.04 14.67 0.75
N GLU A 157 -0.03 15.42 0.48
CA GLU A 157 0.09 16.77 -0.07
C GLU A 157 0.87 17.74 0.83
N PRO A 158 0.59 17.84 2.15
CA PRO A 158 1.36 18.70 3.04
C PRO A 158 2.81 18.24 3.17
N CYS A 159 3.05 16.93 3.20
CA CYS A 159 4.38 16.37 3.31
C CYS A 159 5.22 16.66 2.06
N ALA A 160 4.65 16.49 0.86
CA ALA A 160 5.29 16.81 -0.40
C ALA A 160 5.56 18.32 -0.56
N ALA A 161 4.61 19.15 -0.15
CA ALA A 161 4.78 20.61 -0.16
C ALA A 161 5.91 21.06 0.78
N LEU A 162 5.98 20.49 1.99
CA LEU A 162 7.07 20.75 2.93
C LEU A 162 8.41 20.32 2.35
N TYR A 163 8.48 19.12 1.78
CA TYR A 163 9.67 18.58 1.14
C TYR A 163 10.17 19.51 0.03
N GLN A 164 9.28 19.96 -0.86
CA GLN A 164 9.60 20.90 -1.93
C GLN A 164 10.12 22.24 -1.38
N GLN A 165 9.50 22.78 -0.33
CA GLN A 165 9.93 24.01 0.31
C GLN A 165 11.33 23.89 0.95
N LEU A 166 11.63 22.74 1.56
CA LEU A 166 12.94 22.47 2.15
C LEU A 166 14.03 22.36 1.07
N LEU A 167 13.71 21.72 -0.06
CA LEU A 167 14.64 21.62 -1.19
C LEU A 167 14.90 22.97 -1.88
N ALA A 168 13.93 23.86 -1.91
CA ALA A 168 14.08 25.19 -2.50
C ALA A 168 14.95 26.14 -1.67
N ARG A 169 15.31 25.79 -0.41
CA ARG A 169 16.20 26.61 0.41
C ARG A 169 17.64 26.54 -0.08
N PRO A 170 18.41 27.63 0.08
CA PRO A 170 19.84 27.63 -0.25
C PRO A 170 20.61 26.54 0.48
N ALA A 171 21.59 25.93 -0.17
CA ALA A 171 22.40 24.83 0.39
C ALA A 171 23.04 25.21 1.73
N ALA A 172 23.49 26.46 1.86
CA ALA A 172 24.10 26.96 3.10
C ALA A 172 23.15 26.95 4.31
N GLU A 173 21.84 27.12 4.10
CA GLU A 173 20.84 27.05 5.18
C GLU A 173 20.49 25.60 5.50
N ARG A 174 20.49 24.70 4.51
CA ARG A 174 20.18 23.28 4.67
C ARG A 174 21.16 22.51 5.56
N THR A 175 22.33 23.06 5.86
CA THR A 175 23.31 22.49 6.80
C THR A 175 22.86 22.56 8.26
N SER A 176 21.83 23.35 8.59
CA SER A 176 21.25 23.38 9.93
C SER A 176 20.68 22.01 10.33
N ARG A 177 21.06 21.51 11.53
CA ARG A 177 20.58 20.24 12.08
C ARG A 177 19.04 20.15 12.10
N GLU A 178 18.38 21.25 12.42
CA GLU A 178 16.91 21.29 12.44
C GLU A 178 16.32 21.07 11.04
N LEU A 179 16.86 21.70 10.01
CA LEU A 179 16.38 21.53 8.64
C LEU A 179 16.71 20.14 8.08
N GLN A 180 17.85 19.57 8.44
CA GLN A 180 18.20 18.20 8.08
C GLN A 180 17.24 17.18 8.71
N LEU A 181 16.87 17.36 9.99
CA LEU A 181 15.88 16.50 10.65
C LEU A 181 14.50 16.62 10.00
N ARG A 182 14.06 17.82 9.66
CA ARG A 182 12.78 18.03 8.95
C ARG A 182 12.80 17.42 7.55
N LEU A 183 13.92 17.50 6.85
CA LEU A 183 14.10 16.88 5.55
C LEU A 183 14.03 15.36 5.66
N ALA A 184 14.80 14.77 6.56
CA ALA A 184 14.79 13.32 6.82
C ALA A 184 13.40 12.83 7.26
N GLN A 185 12.68 13.60 8.07
CA GLN A 185 11.31 13.29 8.45
C GLN A 185 10.39 13.24 7.22
N SER A 186 10.41 14.30 6.38
CA SER A 186 9.55 14.33 5.20
C SER A 186 9.91 13.25 4.19
N GLU A 187 11.19 12.89 4.05
CA GLU A 187 11.64 11.78 3.20
C GLU A 187 11.15 10.42 3.69
N GLY A 188 11.24 10.14 5.00
CA GLY A 188 10.73 8.91 5.58
C GLY A 188 9.20 8.80 5.52
N GLU A 189 8.48 9.89 5.83
CA GLU A 189 7.02 9.92 5.72
C GLU A 189 6.57 9.72 4.26
N LEU A 190 7.21 10.40 3.29
CA LEU A 190 6.93 10.20 1.87
C LEU A 190 7.28 8.79 1.40
N ALA A 191 8.38 8.19 1.87
CA ALA A 191 8.73 6.82 1.52
C ALA A 191 7.61 5.84 1.89
N TRP A 192 7.09 5.91 3.12
CA TRP A 192 5.95 5.09 3.53
C TRP A 192 4.71 5.31 2.67
N LEU A 193 4.35 6.58 2.40
CA LEU A 193 3.16 6.90 1.59
C LEU A 193 3.34 6.42 0.14
N VAL A 194 4.52 6.51 -0.43
CA VAL A 194 4.85 6.00 -1.77
C VAL A 194 4.78 4.48 -1.84
N TYR A 195 5.31 3.77 -0.83
CA TYR A 195 5.16 2.31 -0.73
C TYR A 195 3.69 1.90 -0.64
N LEU A 196 2.90 2.57 0.20
CA LEU A 196 1.46 2.31 0.34
C LEU A 196 0.71 2.53 -0.97
N ILE A 197 0.94 3.65 -1.66
CA ILE A 197 0.32 3.94 -2.95
C ILE A 197 0.74 2.90 -4.00
N GLY A 198 2.04 2.58 -4.08
CA GLY A 198 2.55 1.57 -5.00
C GLY A 198 1.91 0.20 -4.78
N THR A 199 1.76 -0.20 -3.53
CA THR A 199 1.13 -1.47 -3.12
C THR A 199 -0.35 -1.51 -3.51
N VAL A 200 -1.10 -0.43 -3.28
CA VAL A 200 -2.51 -0.31 -3.66
C VAL A 200 -2.66 -0.40 -5.18
N LEU A 201 -1.84 0.31 -5.94
CA LEU A 201 -1.84 0.25 -7.40
C LEU A 201 -1.51 -1.15 -7.93
N GLY A 202 -0.48 -1.80 -7.36
CA GLY A 202 -0.06 -3.15 -7.75
C GLY A 202 -1.15 -4.21 -7.58
N SER A 203 -2.12 -3.98 -6.68
CA SER A 203 -3.25 -4.89 -6.43
C SER A 203 -4.38 -4.81 -7.46
N HIS A 204 -4.32 -3.88 -8.41
CA HIS A 204 -5.34 -3.68 -9.45
C HIS A 204 -5.54 -4.90 -10.37
N LEU A 205 -4.63 -5.86 -10.33
CA LEU A 205 -4.68 -7.08 -11.17
C LEU A 205 -5.82 -8.04 -10.79
N THR A 206 -6.57 -7.77 -9.72
CA THR A 206 -7.71 -8.59 -9.33
C THR A 206 -8.99 -8.16 -10.06
N PRO A 207 -9.78 -9.10 -10.66
CA PRO A 207 -10.95 -8.77 -11.48
C PRO A 207 -12.06 -7.98 -10.77
N SER A 208 -12.08 -7.98 -9.44
CA SER A 208 -13.10 -7.31 -8.63
C SER A 208 -12.90 -5.79 -8.49
N CYS A 209 -11.81 -5.23 -9.01
CA CYS A 209 -11.44 -3.81 -8.84
C CYS A 209 -11.73 -2.93 -10.07
N ASN A 210 -12.55 -3.39 -11.02
CA ASN A 210 -12.75 -2.72 -12.31
C ASN A 210 -13.85 -1.65 -12.32
N SER A 211 -14.16 -0.97 -11.20
CA SER A 211 -15.05 0.18 -11.28
C SER A 211 -14.29 1.39 -11.86
N GLU A 212 -14.97 2.18 -12.71
CA GLU A 212 -14.40 3.39 -13.30
C GLU A 212 -13.91 4.37 -12.21
N THR A 213 -14.65 4.45 -11.10
CA THR A 213 -14.28 5.24 -9.92
C THR A 213 -12.94 4.81 -9.32
N HIS A 214 -12.70 3.51 -9.17
CA HIS A 214 -11.43 2.99 -8.65
C HIS A 214 -10.26 3.31 -9.58
N GLN A 215 -10.47 3.27 -10.90
CA GLN A 215 -9.43 3.63 -11.87
C GLN A 215 -9.07 5.12 -11.81
N LEU A 216 -10.06 6.00 -11.57
CA LEU A 216 -9.82 7.43 -11.40
C LEU A 216 -9.01 7.69 -10.13
N ILE A 217 -9.36 7.07 -9.01
CA ILE A 217 -8.64 7.19 -7.75
C ILE A 217 -7.20 6.68 -7.88
N ASP A 218 -7.01 5.53 -8.52
CA ASP A 218 -5.67 5.00 -8.79
C ASP A 218 -4.85 5.97 -9.65
N GLY A 219 -5.49 6.62 -10.63
CA GLY A 219 -4.87 7.67 -11.44
C GLY A 219 -4.46 8.89 -10.62
N GLU A 220 -5.29 9.37 -9.72
CA GLU A 220 -4.99 10.48 -8.82
C GLU A 220 -3.81 10.16 -7.90
N LEU A 221 -3.85 8.98 -7.25
CA LEU A 221 -2.77 8.52 -6.39
C LEU A 221 -1.44 8.35 -7.17
N ALA A 222 -1.51 7.85 -8.40
CA ALA A 222 -0.32 7.75 -9.24
C ALA A 222 0.24 9.14 -9.62
N CYS A 223 -0.62 10.09 -9.95
CA CYS A 223 -0.21 11.44 -10.35
C CYS A 223 0.57 12.16 -9.25
N VAL A 224 0.14 12.08 -7.99
CA VAL A 224 0.85 12.76 -6.87
C VAL A 224 2.23 12.17 -6.64
N VAL A 225 2.42 10.86 -6.80
CA VAL A 225 3.75 10.23 -6.70
C VAL A 225 4.62 10.61 -7.89
N LEU A 226 4.09 10.61 -9.11
CA LEU A 226 4.84 11.00 -10.32
C LEU A 226 5.34 12.45 -10.25
N GLN A 227 4.62 13.34 -9.56
CA GLN A 227 5.04 14.72 -9.33
C GLN A 227 6.25 14.87 -8.39
N LEU A 228 6.57 13.85 -7.57
CA LEU A 228 7.77 13.86 -6.75
C LEU A 228 9.06 13.59 -7.55
N ILE A 229 8.97 12.84 -8.66
CA ILE A 229 10.16 12.39 -9.41
C ILE A 229 11.05 13.57 -9.83
N PRO A 230 10.52 14.66 -10.47
CA PRO A 230 11.34 15.79 -10.84
C PRO A 230 12.03 16.50 -9.67
N LEU A 231 11.42 16.47 -8.48
CA LEU A 231 11.99 17.09 -7.28
C LEU A 231 13.20 16.32 -6.76
N ILE A 232 13.21 15.01 -6.97
CA ILE A 232 14.27 14.12 -6.50
C ILE A 232 15.42 14.05 -7.50
N ASP A 233 15.14 14.10 -8.80
CA ASP A 233 16.13 14.03 -9.89
C ASP A 233 16.80 15.37 -10.20
N ALA A 234 16.45 16.45 -9.53
CA ALA A 234 17.05 17.74 -9.77
C ALA A 234 18.58 17.70 -9.54
N PRO A 235 19.42 18.16 -10.51
CA PRO A 235 20.86 17.97 -10.49
C PRO A 235 21.54 18.58 -9.25
N GLU A 236 21.01 19.67 -8.71
CA GLU A 236 21.48 20.31 -7.50
C GLU A 236 21.29 19.41 -6.26
N THR A 237 20.22 18.65 -6.24
CA THR A 237 19.92 17.71 -5.14
C THR A 237 20.74 16.43 -5.23
N VAL A 238 21.05 15.94 -6.42
CA VAL A 238 21.82 14.70 -6.64
C VAL A 238 23.28 14.87 -6.23
N GLN A 239 23.89 16.03 -6.51
CA GLN A 239 25.30 16.27 -6.19
C GLN A 239 25.54 16.36 -4.67
N GLU A 240 24.64 17.03 -3.95
CA GLU A 240 24.74 17.18 -2.49
C GLU A 240 24.42 15.88 -1.75
N ARG A 241 23.44 15.12 -2.24
CA ARG A 241 22.98 13.86 -1.62
C ARG A 241 23.92 12.67 -1.80
N ARG A 242 24.83 12.69 -2.78
CA ARG A 242 25.89 11.66 -2.88
C ARG A 242 26.78 11.60 -1.64
N LEU A 243 26.75 12.63 -0.82
CA LEU A 243 27.50 12.70 0.44
C LEU A 243 26.67 12.30 1.67
N GLU A 244 25.34 12.21 1.55
CA GLU A 244 24.43 11.91 2.68
C GLU A 244 23.59 10.66 2.36
N LYS A 245 23.54 9.69 3.30
CA LYS A 245 22.70 8.47 3.21
C LYS A 245 21.20 8.77 3.30
N SER A 246 20.79 10.03 3.44
CA SER A 246 19.49 10.50 3.91
C SER A 246 18.29 10.19 2.99
N ASN A 247 18.46 9.82 1.72
CA ASN A 247 17.33 9.69 0.78
C ASN A 247 17.13 8.28 0.20
N ALA A 248 17.82 7.27 0.74
CA ALA A 248 17.78 5.93 0.18
C ALA A 248 16.36 5.32 0.22
N HIS A 249 15.63 5.48 1.31
CA HIS A 249 14.30 4.93 1.49
C HIS A 249 13.28 5.50 0.51
N LEU A 250 13.29 6.83 0.29
CA LEU A 250 12.36 7.45 -0.67
C LEU A 250 12.69 7.05 -2.11
N GLN A 251 13.97 6.92 -2.46
CA GLN A 251 14.37 6.43 -3.79
C GLN A 251 13.95 4.97 -4.00
N LEU A 252 14.15 4.09 -3.01
CA LEU A 252 13.70 2.70 -3.06
C LEU A 252 12.18 2.60 -3.16
N ALA A 253 11.44 3.42 -2.41
CA ALA A 253 9.99 3.49 -2.49
C ALA A 253 9.51 3.91 -3.88
N LEU A 254 10.17 4.89 -4.53
CA LEU A 254 9.85 5.29 -5.91
C LEU A 254 10.15 4.18 -6.92
N VAL A 255 11.27 3.48 -6.77
CA VAL A 255 11.58 2.32 -7.64
C VAL A 255 10.50 1.25 -7.49
N TYR A 256 10.12 0.93 -6.25
CA TYR A 256 9.02 0.00 -5.98
C TYR A 256 7.72 0.47 -6.62
N PHE A 257 7.34 1.74 -6.42
CA PHE A 257 6.14 2.31 -7.05
C PHE A 257 6.18 2.19 -8.58
N LEU A 258 7.30 2.55 -9.21
CA LEU A 258 7.46 2.46 -10.66
C LEU A 258 7.37 1.01 -11.17
N GLN A 259 7.84 0.04 -10.41
CA GLN A 259 7.68 -1.38 -10.72
C GLN A 259 6.20 -1.79 -10.70
N GLN A 260 5.44 -1.39 -9.66
CA GLN A 260 4.01 -1.67 -9.58
C GLN A 260 3.23 -0.94 -10.67
N PHE A 261 3.52 0.33 -10.90
CA PHE A 261 2.94 1.14 -11.98
C PHE A 261 3.17 0.51 -13.35
N ARG A 262 4.38 0.04 -13.63
CA ARG A 262 4.72 -0.66 -14.87
C ARG A 262 3.89 -1.92 -15.05
N LYS A 263 3.75 -2.75 -14.01
CA LYS A 263 2.97 -4.00 -14.07
C LYS A 263 1.52 -3.73 -14.46
N VAL A 264 0.92 -2.67 -13.95
CA VAL A 264 -0.50 -2.37 -14.13
C VAL A 264 -0.79 -1.63 -15.42
N TYR A 265 -0.01 -0.60 -15.74
CA TYR A 265 -0.33 0.34 -16.83
C TYR A 265 0.47 0.13 -18.11
N ILE A 266 1.64 -0.48 -18.05
CA ILE A 266 2.50 -0.68 -19.22
C ILE A 266 2.43 -2.13 -19.71
N GLY A 267 2.25 -3.09 -18.77
CA GLY A 267 2.22 -4.52 -19.06
C GLY A 267 3.61 -5.07 -19.47
N ASP A 268 3.77 -6.38 -19.39
CA ASP A 268 4.95 -7.06 -19.91
C ASP A 268 4.79 -7.32 -21.41
N GLN A 269 4.84 -6.29 -22.24
CA GLN A 269 4.92 -6.47 -23.70
C GLN A 269 6.25 -7.15 -24.14
N ALA A 270 7.21 -7.28 -23.23
CA ALA A 270 8.51 -7.87 -23.52
C ALA A 270 8.49 -9.40 -23.76
N THR A 271 7.41 -10.11 -23.42
CA THR A 271 7.32 -11.58 -23.61
C THR A 271 6.54 -12.01 -24.85
N ALA A 272 5.90 -11.09 -25.56
CA ALA A 272 5.10 -11.42 -26.76
C ALA A 272 5.93 -11.60 -28.05
N SER A 273 7.23 -11.23 -28.06
CA SER A 273 8.06 -11.30 -29.28
C SER A 273 8.93 -12.54 -29.42
N SER A 274 8.82 -13.55 -28.54
CA SER A 274 9.62 -14.78 -28.60
C SER A 274 8.86 -16.04 -29.00
N LYS A 275 7.61 -15.94 -29.49
CA LYS A 275 7.00 -17.06 -30.21
C LYS A 275 7.40 -16.97 -31.69
N GLY A 276 8.48 -17.67 -32.04
CA GLY A 276 8.88 -17.90 -33.40
C GLY A 276 7.76 -18.60 -34.22
N PRO A 277 7.82 -18.53 -35.55
CA PRO A 277 6.76 -19.07 -36.40
C PRO A 277 6.64 -20.58 -36.23
N CYS A 278 5.42 -21.04 -35.98
CA CYS A 278 5.09 -22.46 -36.03
C CYS A 278 5.36 -23.01 -37.43
N PRO A 279 6.01 -24.20 -37.60
CA PRO A 279 6.14 -24.80 -38.88
C PRO A 279 4.77 -25.23 -39.43
N ALA A 280 4.52 -24.82 -40.65
CA ALA A 280 3.34 -25.22 -41.41
C ALA A 280 3.36 -26.73 -41.65
N SER A 281 2.36 -27.47 -41.11
CA SER A 281 2.00 -28.77 -41.59
C SER A 281 0.82 -28.64 -42.54
N SER A 282 1.09 -28.91 -43.81
CA SER A 282 0.16 -29.05 -44.90
C SER A 282 -0.77 -30.24 -44.68
N GLN A 283 -2.09 -30.00 -44.68
CA GLN A 283 -3.04 -30.97 -45.21
C GLN A 283 -4.32 -30.24 -45.68
N SER A 284 -4.60 -30.44 -46.96
CA SER A 284 -5.77 -30.03 -47.74
C SER A 284 -7.08 -30.68 -47.27
N LEU A 285 -8.19 -29.94 -47.26
CA LEU A 285 -9.48 -30.44 -47.74
C LEU A 285 -10.51 -29.28 -47.88
N ALA A 286 -11.33 -29.38 -48.90
CA ALA A 286 -12.13 -28.42 -49.61
C ALA A 286 -13.37 -27.79 -48.87
N PRO A 287 -14.10 -26.85 -49.51
CA PRO A 287 -14.86 -25.81 -48.84
C PRO A 287 -16.37 -26.10 -48.67
N GLY A 288 -17.00 -25.53 -47.64
CA GLY A 288 -18.45 -25.44 -47.46
C GLY A 288 -18.83 -24.06 -46.93
N PRO A 289 -20.08 -23.57 -47.15
CA PRO A 289 -20.35 -22.15 -47.36
C PRO A 289 -20.64 -21.32 -46.11
N SER A 290 -20.25 -20.08 -46.24
CA SER A 290 -20.55 -18.83 -45.54
C SER A 290 -21.80 -18.79 -44.62
N LYS A 291 -21.59 -18.35 -43.37
CA LYS A 291 -22.52 -17.51 -42.60
C LYS A 291 -21.79 -16.26 -42.09
N GLU A 292 -22.26 -15.13 -42.58
CA GLU A 292 -21.82 -13.78 -42.13
C GLU A 292 -22.10 -13.57 -40.65
N CYS A 293 -21.07 -13.31 -39.86
CA CYS A 293 -21.20 -12.70 -38.55
C CYS A 293 -20.79 -11.24 -38.65
N ARG A 294 -21.70 -10.34 -38.29
CA ARG A 294 -21.41 -8.88 -38.14
C ARG A 294 -20.43 -8.64 -37.05
N PRO A 295 -19.53 -7.65 -37.20
CA PRO A 295 -18.58 -7.26 -36.14
C PRO A 295 -19.33 -6.47 -35.06
N CYS A 296 -19.17 -6.89 -33.79
CA CYS A 296 -19.43 -6.05 -32.62
C CYS A 296 -18.30 -5.05 -32.48
N GLU A 297 -18.59 -3.78 -32.69
CA GLU A 297 -17.73 -2.68 -32.32
C GLU A 297 -17.70 -2.55 -30.80
N SER A 298 -16.61 -3.01 -30.15
CA SER A 298 -16.31 -2.69 -28.77
C SER A 298 -15.41 -1.46 -28.73
N SER A 299 -16.01 -0.31 -28.42
CA SER A 299 -15.29 0.92 -28.08
C SER A 299 -14.70 0.80 -26.68
N SER A 300 -13.49 0.31 -26.59
CA SER A 300 -12.66 0.43 -25.39
C SER A 300 -11.33 1.09 -25.79
N GLN A 301 -11.31 2.42 -25.72
CA GLN A 301 -10.03 3.14 -25.68
C GLN A 301 -9.40 2.94 -24.31
N PRO A 302 -8.15 2.47 -24.22
CA PRO A 302 -7.49 2.22 -22.95
C PRO A 302 -7.19 3.53 -22.22
N ALA A 303 -7.30 3.48 -20.87
CA ALA A 303 -7.03 4.58 -19.94
C ALA A 303 -5.66 5.28 -20.13
N ALA A 304 -4.69 4.61 -20.77
CA ALA A 304 -3.39 5.14 -21.14
C ALA A 304 -3.41 6.43 -21.98
N ASN A 305 -4.48 6.66 -22.77
CA ASN A 305 -4.59 7.89 -23.56
C ASN A 305 -5.05 9.12 -22.76
N ARG A 306 -5.72 8.92 -21.62
CA ARG A 306 -6.13 10.03 -20.73
C ARG A 306 -4.98 10.54 -19.86
N MET A 307 -4.06 9.67 -19.44
CA MET A 307 -2.87 10.07 -18.69
C MET A 307 -1.88 10.89 -19.51
N ARG A 308 -1.76 10.63 -20.83
CA ARG A 308 -0.90 11.47 -21.71
C ARG A 308 -1.33 12.94 -21.76
N ALA A 309 -2.62 13.23 -21.58
CA ALA A 309 -3.13 14.61 -21.58
C ALA A 309 -2.86 15.35 -20.25
N ALA A 310 -2.66 14.64 -19.13
CA ALA A 310 -2.38 15.24 -17.82
C ALA A 310 -0.89 15.56 -17.59
N ILE A 311 0.01 14.96 -18.39
CA ILE A 311 1.48 15.11 -18.25
C ILE A 311 2.03 16.23 -19.15
N THR A 312 1.22 16.79 -20.05
CA THR A 312 1.68 17.91 -20.90
C THR A 312 1.61 19.22 -20.10
N PRO A 313 2.75 19.92 -19.86
CA PRO A 313 2.72 21.22 -19.20
C PRO A 313 1.97 22.21 -20.10
N ARG A 314 0.95 22.86 -19.53
CA ARG A 314 0.35 24.04 -20.17
C ARG A 314 1.39 25.15 -20.11
N GLY A 315 2.01 25.43 -21.26
CA GLY A 315 2.79 26.63 -21.49
C GLY A 315 1.95 27.91 -21.43
#